data_9f98c4f9d6dd2bd38c772264b59f2a6e
#
_entry.id   9f98c4f9d6dd2bd38c772264b59f2a6e
#
_cell.length_a   1.000
_cell.length_b   1.000
_cell.length_c   1.000
_cell.angle_alpha   90.00
_cell.angle_beta   90.00
_cell.angle_gamma   90.00
#
_symmetry.space_group_name_H-M   'P 1'
#
loop_
_entity.id
_entity.type
_entity.pdbx_description
1 polymer ?
#
loop_
_entity_poly.entity_id
_entity_poly.type
_entity_poly.pdbx_seq_one_letter_code
_entity_poly.pdbx_strand_id
1 'polypeptide(L)'
;MELNRAVAENIKRIRKSKKLSMERLAAESGVSRSMLGQIERGEANPSVAILGKLAKALKVPAEVLLENDDFESLLLSRELDNKPQRLDGGKALLRRSFPYDDATRQESFFLDLYISAKYEPEPSVPGCVCHATVMSGTVSLTAEGQPFQLLERDALRFAADRPYHFVNMTNSTARLLLVYQYLK
;
A
#
# COMPACT_ATOMS: atom_id res chain seq x y z
N MET A 1 -0.66 -17.46 15.85
CA MET A 1 0.16 -18.32 14.95
C MET A 1 0.79 -17.54 13.81
N GLU A 2 0.14 -16.52 13.27
CA GLU A 2 0.66 -15.70 12.15
C GLU A 2 1.92 -14.88 12.47
N LEU A 3 1.95 -14.19 13.62
CA LEU A 3 3.11 -13.36 14.01
C LEU A 3 4.42 -14.15 14.14
N ASN A 4 4.37 -15.38 14.65
CA ASN A 4 5.57 -16.22 14.78
C ASN A 4 6.14 -16.65 13.43
N ARG A 5 5.27 -16.84 12.46
CA ARG A 5 5.66 -17.18 11.08
C ARG A 5 6.31 -15.98 10.39
N ALA A 6 5.73 -14.79 10.51
CA ALA A 6 6.31 -13.56 9.99
C ALA A 6 7.71 -13.30 10.56
N VAL A 7 7.86 -13.40 11.88
CA VAL A 7 9.16 -13.27 12.55
C VAL A 7 10.19 -14.26 12.01
N ALA A 8 9.81 -15.54 11.84
CA ALA A 8 10.68 -16.59 11.32
C ALA A 8 11.16 -16.25 9.89
N GLU A 9 10.23 -15.87 9.03
CA GLU A 9 10.49 -15.52 7.63
C GLU A 9 11.36 -14.25 7.52
N ASN A 10 11.09 -13.21 8.31
CA ASN A 10 11.87 -11.97 8.33
C ASN A 10 13.31 -12.20 8.77
N ILE A 11 13.52 -12.90 9.88
CA ILE A 11 14.88 -13.23 10.36
C ILE A 11 15.65 -13.97 9.27
N LYS A 12 15.05 -15.00 8.67
CA LYS A 12 15.67 -15.81 7.62
C LYS A 12 15.95 -14.98 6.36
N ARG A 13 15.02 -14.15 5.92
CA ARG A 13 15.15 -13.27 4.75
C ARG A 13 16.29 -12.26 4.95
N ILE A 14 16.29 -11.54 6.07
CA ILE A 14 17.30 -10.52 6.37
C ILE A 14 18.68 -11.15 6.56
N ARG A 15 18.79 -12.29 7.25
CA ARG A 15 20.06 -13.01 7.35
C ARG A 15 20.62 -13.38 5.98
N LYS A 16 19.79 -13.96 5.11
CA LYS A 16 20.20 -14.36 3.75
C LYS A 16 20.58 -13.15 2.89
N SER A 17 19.84 -12.04 2.95
CA SER A 17 20.16 -10.83 2.19
C SER A 17 21.52 -10.23 2.59
N LYS A 18 21.88 -10.35 3.87
CA LYS A 18 23.19 -9.96 4.41
C LYS A 18 24.29 -11.02 4.24
N LYS A 19 23.98 -12.14 3.57
CA LYS A 19 24.90 -13.28 3.32
C LYS A 19 25.52 -13.84 4.62
N LEU A 20 24.77 -13.78 5.74
CA LEU A 20 25.20 -14.34 7.02
C LEU A 20 24.85 -15.82 7.10
N SER A 21 25.81 -16.65 7.56
CA SER A 21 25.52 -18.04 7.92
C SER A 21 24.77 -18.14 9.26
N MET A 22 24.14 -19.26 9.51
CA MET A 22 23.46 -19.53 10.79
C MET A 22 24.44 -19.46 11.97
N GLU A 23 25.65 -20.00 11.77
CA GLU A 23 26.73 -19.98 12.76
C GLU A 23 27.16 -18.55 13.08
N ARG A 24 27.30 -17.71 12.05
CA ARG A 24 27.75 -16.33 12.22
C ARG A 24 26.69 -15.51 12.92
N LEU A 25 25.40 -15.60 12.53
CA LEU A 25 24.34 -14.90 13.22
C LEU A 25 24.17 -15.37 14.66
N ALA A 26 24.30 -16.67 14.94
CA ALA A 26 24.27 -17.22 16.30
C ALA A 26 25.39 -16.62 17.15
N ALA A 27 26.62 -16.56 16.65
CA ALA A 27 27.77 -15.99 17.35
C ALA A 27 27.60 -14.48 17.60
N GLU A 28 27.14 -13.71 16.60
CA GLU A 28 26.97 -12.25 16.72
C GLU A 28 25.78 -11.87 17.62
N SER A 29 24.72 -12.69 17.67
CA SER A 29 23.54 -12.41 18.49
C SER A 29 23.62 -12.99 19.91
N GLY A 30 24.54 -13.94 20.16
CA GLY A 30 24.57 -14.70 21.41
C GLY A 30 23.36 -15.63 21.60
N VAL A 31 22.68 -15.99 20.51
CA VAL A 31 21.60 -16.98 20.48
C VAL A 31 22.17 -18.29 19.97
N SER A 32 21.84 -19.43 20.61
CA SER A 32 22.38 -20.71 20.16
C SER A 32 21.92 -21.03 18.72
N ARG A 33 22.79 -21.70 17.95
CA ARG A 33 22.47 -22.13 16.58
C ARG A 33 21.20 -22.98 16.52
N SER A 34 21.01 -23.88 17.51
CA SER A 34 19.82 -24.71 17.60
C SER A 34 18.55 -23.86 17.75
N MET A 35 18.57 -22.91 18.69
CA MET A 35 17.43 -22.00 18.92
C MET A 35 17.15 -21.12 17.71
N LEU A 36 18.19 -20.57 17.06
CA LEU A 36 18.04 -19.80 15.85
C LEU A 36 17.40 -20.63 14.73
N GLY A 37 17.80 -21.89 14.59
CA GLY A 37 17.21 -22.83 13.63
C GLY A 37 15.73 -23.11 13.92
N GLN A 38 15.36 -23.29 15.19
CA GLN A 38 13.95 -23.46 15.58
C GLN A 38 13.12 -22.21 15.30
N ILE A 39 13.68 -21.02 15.58
CA ILE A 39 13.02 -19.75 15.27
C ILE A 39 12.80 -19.62 13.77
N GLU A 40 13.81 -19.83 12.92
CA GLU A 40 13.69 -19.70 11.46
C GLU A 40 12.77 -20.75 10.81
N ARG A 41 12.45 -21.85 11.51
CA ARG A 41 11.43 -22.82 11.08
C ARG A 41 10.05 -22.56 11.66
N GLY A 42 9.90 -21.50 12.49
CA GLY A 42 8.62 -21.19 13.15
C GLY A 42 8.27 -22.17 14.29
N GLU A 43 9.21 -23.00 14.74
CA GLU A 43 9.02 -24.02 15.77
C GLU A 43 9.19 -23.46 17.19
N ALA A 44 9.83 -22.31 17.33
CA ALA A 44 10.03 -21.62 18.62
C ALA A 44 9.50 -20.18 18.54
N ASN A 45 8.94 -19.72 19.67
CA ASN A 45 8.50 -18.35 19.85
C ASN A 45 9.60 -17.55 20.58
N PRO A 46 10.35 -16.66 19.89
CA PRO A 46 11.40 -15.91 20.54
C PRO A 46 10.82 -14.87 21.51
N SER A 47 11.43 -14.75 22.69
CA SER A 47 11.09 -13.64 23.59
C SER A 47 11.54 -12.30 23.03
N VAL A 48 10.97 -11.19 23.54
CA VAL A 48 11.35 -9.82 23.15
C VAL A 48 12.86 -9.59 23.33
N ALA A 49 13.46 -10.17 24.38
CA ALA A 49 14.89 -10.09 24.59
C ALA A 49 15.71 -10.78 23.50
N ILE A 50 15.24 -11.93 23.01
CA ILE A 50 15.88 -12.66 21.90
C ILE A 50 15.71 -11.90 20.59
N LEU A 51 14.52 -11.35 20.32
CA LEU A 51 14.29 -10.50 19.14
C LEU A 51 15.22 -9.29 19.14
N GLY A 52 15.39 -8.61 20.28
CA GLY A 52 16.32 -7.50 20.42
C GLY A 52 17.78 -7.87 20.11
N LYS A 53 18.23 -9.05 20.56
CA LYS A 53 19.58 -9.56 20.25
C LYS A 53 19.75 -9.86 18.76
N LEU A 54 18.75 -10.48 18.13
CA LEU A 54 18.77 -10.80 16.70
C LEU A 54 18.71 -9.52 15.85
N ALA A 55 17.86 -8.57 16.19
CA ALA A 55 17.77 -7.27 15.52
C ALA A 55 19.09 -6.52 15.54
N LYS A 56 19.76 -6.48 16.72
CA LYS A 56 21.09 -5.86 16.90
C LYS A 56 22.15 -6.55 16.02
N ALA A 57 22.20 -7.87 16.01
CA ALA A 57 23.14 -8.64 15.18
C ALA A 57 22.86 -8.46 13.68
N LEU A 58 21.59 -8.41 13.31
CA LEU A 58 21.16 -8.14 11.94
C LEU A 58 21.28 -6.66 11.54
N LYS A 59 21.59 -5.76 12.48
CA LYS A 59 21.67 -4.31 12.27
C LYS A 59 20.39 -3.74 11.61
N VAL A 60 19.24 -4.09 12.17
CA VAL A 60 17.93 -3.58 11.81
C VAL A 60 17.15 -3.19 13.07
N PRO A 61 16.17 -2.28 13.01
CA PRO A 61 15.22 -2.06 14.10
C PRO A 61 14.47 -3.35 14.44
N ALA A 62 14.07 -3.55 15.70
CA ALA A 62 13.37 -4.77 16.10
C ALA A 62 11.97 -4.87 15.44
N GLU A 63 11.37 -3.73 15.16
CA GLU A 63 10.09 -3.59 14.46
C GLU A 63 10.11 -4.30 13.10
N VAL A 64 11.22 -4.20 12.38
CA VAL A 64 11.39 -4.86 11.06
C VAL A 64 11.32 -6.39 11.15
N LEU A 65 11.65 -6.98 12.32
CA LEU A 65 11.50 -8.42 12.52
C LEU A 65 10.04 -8.81 12.81
N LEU A 66 9.21 -7.85 13.22
CA LEU A 66 7.81 -8.04 13.57
C LEU A 66 6.87 -7.62 12.42
N GLU A 67 7.40 -6.95 11.39
CA GLU A 67 6.61 -6.55 10.22
C GLU A 67 6.03 -7.80 9.56
N ASN A 68 4.73 -7.76 9.36
CA ASN A 68 4.03 -8.77 8.57
C ASN A 68 4.15 -8.35 7.10
N ASP A 69 5.16 -8.85 6.40
CA ASP A 69 5.26 -8.71 4.95
C ASP A 69 4.23 -9.66 4.28
N ASP A 70 2.97 -9.61 4.72
CA ASP A 70 1.86 -10.26 4.03
C ASP A 70 1.53 -9.48 2.72
N PHE A 71 2.56 -9.28 1.91
CA PHE A 71 2.32 -8.97 0.52
C PHE A 71 1.71 -10.23 -0.11
N GLU A 72 0.40 -10.24 -0.22
CA GLU A 72 -0.28 -11.24 -1.05
C GLU A 72 0.24 -11.07 -2.48
N SER A 73 1.14 -11.96 -2.89
CA SER A 73 1.77 -11.92 -4.21
C SER A 73 0.75 -12.01 -5.36
N LEU A 74 -0.48 -12.44 -5.06
CA LEU A 74 -1.59 -12.55 -6.00
C LEU A 74 -2.89 -12.15 -5.29
N LEU A 75 -3.36 -10.94 -5.54
CA LEU A 75 -4.66 -10.45 -5.07
C LEU A 75 -5.54 -10.11 -6.28
N LEU A 76 -6.61 -10.86 -6.46
CA LEU A 76 -7.60 -10.58 -7.51
C LEU A 76 -8.77 -9.79 -6.93
N SER A 77 -8.94 -8.55 -7.38
CA SER A 77 -10.11 -7.74 -7.07
C SER A 77 -11.11 -7.77 -8.23
N ARG A 78 -12.30 -8.26 -7.96
CA ARG A 78 -13.39 -8.31 -8.95
C ARG A 78 -14.36 -7.17 -8.75
N GLU A 79 -14.96 -6.70 -9.82
CA GLU A 79 -15.98 -5.63 -9.77
C GLU A 79 -17.13 -5.95 -8.83
N LEU A 80 -17.57 -7.20 -8.82
CA LEU A 80 -18.72 -7.65 -8.02
C LEU A 80 -18.43 -7.78 -6.51
N ASP A 81 -17.17 -7.89 -6.14
CA ASP A 81 -16.78 -8.10 -4.74
C ASP A 81 -16.80 -6.80 -3.93
N ASN A 82 -16.70 -5.66 -4.62
CA ASN A 82 -16.60 -4.34 -3.99
C ASN A 82 -17.79 -3.46 -4.36
N LYS A 83 -18.70 -3.24 -3.40
CA LYS A 83 -19.83 -2.32 -3.59
C LYS A 83 -19.32 -0.89 -3.78
N PRO A 84 -19.75 -0.18 -4.85
CA PRO A 84 -19.34 1.20 -5.05
C PRO A 84 -19.98 2.12 -4.02
N GLN A 85 -19.21 3.09 -3.55
CA GLN A 85 -19.74 4.24 -2.83
C GLN A 85 -20.38 5.19 -3.84
N ARG A 86 -21.64 5.56 -3.61
CA ARG A 86 -22.38 6.52 -4.42
C ARG A 86 -22.17 7.93 -3.88
N LEU A 87 -21.68 8.82 -4.71
CA LEU A 87 -21.35 10.20 -4.39
C LEU A 87 -22.07 11.15 -5.36
N ASP A 88 -22.09 12.44 -5.08
CA ASP A 88 -22.71 13.47 -5.91
C ASP A 88 -24.16 13.09 -6.35
N GLY A 89 -24.99 12.71 -5.38
CA GLY A 89 -26.36 12.29 -5.67
C GLY A 89 -26.48 11.03 -6.53
N GLY A 90 -25.44 10.21 -6.59
CA GLY A 90 -25.35 9.00 -7.40
C GLY A 90 -24.74 9.20 -8.78
N LYS A 91 -24.27 10.40 -9.10
CA LYS A 91 -23.61 10.70 -10.37
C LYS A 91 -22.13 10.32 -10.37
N ALA A 92 -21.52 10.11 -9.21
CA ALA A 92 -20.16 9.60 -9.09
C ALA A 92 -20.17 8.27 -8.33
N LEU A 93 -19.45 7.29 -8.85
CA LEU A 93 -19.27 5.99 -8.21
C LEU A 93 -17.79 5.78 -7.92
N LEU A 94 -17.45 5.61 -6.65
CA LEU A 94 -16.10 5.29 -6.20
C LEU A 94 -16.07 3.84 -5.72
N ARG A 95 -15.24 3.01 -6.35
CA ARG A 95 -15.06 1.60 -6.00
C ARG A 95 -13.61 1.34 -5.67
N ARG A 96 -13.34 0.83 -4.49
CA ARG A 96 -12.00 0.40 -4.11
C ARG A 96 -11.60 -0.81 -4.95
N SER A 97 -10.47 -0.72 -5.69
CA SER A 97 -9.90 -1.86 -6.41
C SER A 97 -8.95 -2.65 -5.53
N PHE A 98 -8.03 -1.98 -4.85
CA PHE A 98 -7.19 -2.61 -3.84
C PHE A 98 -7.24 -1.80 -2.54
N PRO A 99 -7.36 -2.48 -1.36
CA PRO A 99 -7.28 -1.82 -0.07
C PRO A 99 -5.87 -1.25 0.16
N TYR A 100 -5.74 -0.43 1.20
CA TYR A 100 -4.42 0.02 1.64
C TYR A 100 -3.55 -1.18 1.99
N ASP A 101 -2.34 -1.18 1.47
CA ASP A 101 -1.31 -2.17 1.67
C ASP A 101 -0.10 -1.51 2.35
N ASP A 102 0.28 -2.03 3.52
CA ASP A 102 1.36 -1.46 4.33
C ASP A 102 2.75 -1.61 3.67
N ALA A 103 2.97 -2.66 2.88
CA ALA A 103 4.25 -2.92 2.23
C ALA A 103 4.49 -1.95 1.07
N THR A 104 3.46 -1.68 0.27
CA THR A 104 3.54 -0.75 -0.86
C THR A 104 3.14 0.67 -0.48
N ARG A 105 2.44 0.85 0.66
CA ARG A 105 1.83 2.11 1.10
C ARG A 105 0.91 2.72 0.06
N GLN A 106 0.12 1.87 -0.57
CA GLN A 106 -0.79 2.27 -1.63
C GLN A 106 -2.18 1.71 -1.40
N GLU A 107 -3.17 2.41 -1.91
CA GLU A 107 -4.52 1.92 -2.16
C GLU A 107 -5.00 2.44 -3.51
N SER A 108 -5.99 1.80 -4.11
CA SER A 108 -6.48 2.22 -5.42
C SER A 108 -7.98 2.11 -5.56
N PHE A 109 -8.53 2.96 -6.44
CA PHE A 109 -9.94 3.08 -6.69
C PHE A 109 -10.23 3.25 -8.18
N PHE A 110 -11.35 2.69 -8.62
CA PHE A 110 -12.01 3.10 -9.84
C PHE A 110 -13.02 4.19 -9.52
N LEU A 111 -12.99 5.26 -10.31
CA LEU A 111 -13.92 6.37 -10.21
C LEU A 111 -14.68 6.51 -11.54
N ASP A 112 -15.98 6.29 -11.51
CA ASP A 112 -16.87 6.55 -12.63
C ASP A 112 -17.58 7.88 -12.39
N LEU A 113 -17.44 8.80 -13.32
CA LEU A 113 -18.10 10.11 -13.32
C LEU A 113 -19.12 10.14 -14.45
N TYR A 114 -20.40 10.13 -14.11
CA TYR A 114 -21.48 10.30 -15.08
C TYR A 114 -21.57 11.76 -15.55
N ILE A 115 -22.53 12.06 -16.40
CA ILE A 115 -22.74 13.39 -16.97
C ILE A 115 -22.91 14.41 -15.85
N SER A 116 -22.17 15.51 -15.90
CA SER A 116 -22.15 16.60 -14.91
C SER A 116 -21.80 16.16 -13.49
N ALA A 117 -21.15 15.01 -13.32
CA ALA A 117 -20.68 14.54 -12.02
C ALA A 117 -19.49 15.36 -11.52
N LYS A 118 -19.46 15.57 -10.19
CA LYS A 118 -18.32 16.13 -9.46
C LYS A 118 -17.84 15.12 -8.42
N TYR A 119 -16.53 14.98 -8.30
CA TYR A 119 -15.88 14.26 -7.21
C TYR A 119 -14.91 15.18 -6.50
N GLU A 120 -15.20 15.48 -5.24
CA GLU A 120 -14.45 16.42 -4.40
C GLU A 120 -14.30 15.77 -3.02
N PRO A 121 -13.27 14.92 -2.83
CA PRO A 121 -13.03 14.31 -1.53
C PRO A 121 -12.37 15.29 -0.56
N GLU A 122 -12.45 14.99 0.72
CA GLU A 122 -11.61 15.63 1.73
C GLU A 122 -10.13 15.34 1.43
N PRO A 123 -9.23 16.31 1.68
CA PRO A 123 -7.79 16.09 1.57
C PRO A 123 -7.33 14.90 2.42
N SER A 124 -6.42 14.10 1.87
CA SER A 124 -5.83 12.97 2.56
C SER A 124 -4.80 13.40 3.61
N VAL A 125 -4.16 12.42 4.25
CA VAL A 125 -3.10 12.70 5.24
C VAL A 125 -1.89 13.37 4.59
N PRO A 126 -1.11 14.18 5.35
CA PRO A 126 0.09 14.85 4.84
C PRO A 126 1.07 13.89 4.15
N GLY A 127 1.54 14.27 2.97
CA GLY A 127 2.46 13.47 2.16
C GLY A 127 1.78 12.43 1.28
N CYS A 128 0.45 12.42 1.19
CA CYS A 128 -0.26 11.57 0.24
C CYS A 128 -0.22 12.20 -1.17
N VAL A 129 0.11 11.40 -2.16
CA VAL A 129 0.01 11.76 -3.59
C VAL A 129 -0.99 10.86 -4.29
N CYS A 130 -1.70 11.41 -5.28
CA CYS A 130 -2.60 10.64 -6.14
C CYS A 130 -2.04 10.60 -7.57
N HIS A 131 -2.04 9.40 -8.14
CA HIS A 131 -1.84 9.17 -9.57
C HIS A 131 -3.22 8.90 -10.18
N ALA A 132 -3.75 9.86 -10.92
CA ALA A 132 -5.03 9.71 -11.62
C ALA A 132 -4.76 9.39 -13.09
N THR A 133 -5.34 8.31 -13.59
CA THR A 133 -5.27 7.91 -15.00
C THR A 133 -6.67 7.84 -15.58
N VAL A 134 -6.91 8.53 -16.69
CA VAL A 134 -8.19 8.45 -17.41
C VAL A 134 -8.20 7.19 -18.28
N MET A 135 -9.07 6.26 -17.93
CA MET A 135 -9.24 5.00 -18.66
C MET A 135 -10.15 5.16 -19.87
N SER A 136 -11.16 6.02 -19.76
CA SER A 136 -12.05 6.38 -20.87
C SER A 136 -12.74 7.72 -20.60
N GLY A 137 -13.08 8.44 -21.69
CA GLY A 137 -13.75 9.73 -21.62
C GLY A 137 -12.80 10.90 -21.42
N THR A 138 -13.34 12.00 -20.92
CA THR A 138 -12.60 13.25 -20.65
C THR A 138 -13.05 13.83 -19.32
N VAL A 139 -12.12 14.34 -18.54
CA VAL A 139 -12.41 14.92 -17.22
C VAL A 139 -11.60 16.20 -17.01
N SER A 140 -12.17 17.16 -16.31
CA SER A 140 -11.43 18.31 -15.76
C SER A 140 -11.02 17.98 -14.33
N LEU A 141 -9.72 18.05 -14.03
CA LEU A 141 -9.17 17.99 -12.68
C LEU A 141 -8.65 19.35 -12.29
N THR A 142 -9.11 19.88 -11.15
CA THR A 142 -8.48 21.04 -10.51
C THR A 142 -7.68 20.57 -9.32
N ALA A 143 -6.38 20.84 -9.32
CA ALA A 143 -5.47 20.55 -8.22
C ALA A 143 -4.56 21.76 -7.97
N GLU A 144 -4.31 22.11 -6.71
CA GLU A 144 -3.54 23.30 -6.31
C GLU A 144 -4.06 24.61 -6.99
N GLY A 145 -5.37 24.70 -7.23
CA GLY A 145 -6.01 25.83 -7.89
C GLY A 145 -5.82 25.91 -9.40
N GLN A 146 -5.11 24.93 -10.01
CA GLN A 146 -4.88 24.88 -11.46
C GLN A 146 -5.80 23.83 -12.12
N PRO A 147 -6.54 24.20 -13.17
CA PRO A 147 -7.36 23.27 -13.92
C PRO A 147 -6.53 22.55 -14.99
N PHE A 148 -6.74 21.24 -15.13
CA PHE A 148 -6.18 20.36 -16.15
C PHE A 148 -7.31 19.64 -16.86
N GLN A 149 -7.33 19.68 -18.18
CA GLN A 149 -8.21 18.82 -18.97
C GLN A 149 -7.45 17.54 -19.30
N LEU A 150 -7.97 16.40 -18.83
CA LEU A 150 -7.37 15.10 -19.04
C LEU A 150 -8.24 14.32 -20.04
N LEU A 151 -7.62 13.83 -21.09
CA LEU A 151 -8.21 12.98 -22.11
C LEU A 151 -7.95 11.50 -21.79
N GLU A 152 -8.60 10.61 -22.52
CA GLU A 152 -8.36 9.19 -22.43
C GLU A 152 -6.88 8.86 -22.56
N ARG A 153 -6.35 8.03 -21.63
CA ARG A 153 -4.94 7.65 -21.43
C ARG A 153 -4.03 8.73 -20.86
N ASP A 154 -4.53 9.93 -20.61
CA ASP A 154 -3.76 10.90 -19.85
C ASP A 154 -3.65 10.48 -18.38
N ALA A 155 -2.53 10.86 -17.78
CA ALA A 155 -2.30 10.65 -16.35
C ALA A 155 -1.71 11.92 -15.72
N LEU A 156 -2.15 12.24 -14.50
CA LEU A 156 -1.61 13.33 -13.70
C LEU A 156 -1.29 12.82 -12.28
N ARG A 157 -0.11 13.19 -11.78
CA ARG A 157 0.26 13.01 -10.39
C ARG A 157 0.16 14.35 -9.67
N PHE A 158 -0.53 14.38 -8.52
CA PHE A 158 -0.72 15.59 -7.72
C PHE A 158 -0.72 15.26 -6.22
N ALA A 159 -0.53 16.29 -5.39
CA ALA A 159 -0.63 16.18 -3.95
C ALA A 159 -2.10 16.02 -3.53
N ALA A 160 -2.44 14.87 -2.96
CA ALA A 160 -3.81 14.55 -2.53
C ALA A 160 -4.07 15.00 -1.07
N ASP A 161 -3.07 15.52 -0.39
CA ASP A 161 -3.17 16.12 0.94
C ASP A 161 -3.63 17.60 0.90
N ARG A 162 -4.02 18.09 -0.28
CA ARG A 162 -4.55 19.43 -0.55
C ARG A 162 -5.88 19.32 -1.28
N PRO A 163 -6.72 20.37 -1.27
CA PRO A 163 -8.00 20.35 -1.97
C PRO A 163 -7.83 20.11 -3.47
N TYR A 164 -8.63 19.22 -4.00
CA TYR A 164 -8.73 18.92 -5.43
C TYR A 164 -10.15 18.45 -5.77
N HIS A 165 -10.51 18.51 -7.04
CA HIS A 165 -11.77 17.95 -7.51
C HIS A 165 -11.72 17.57 -8.98
N PHE A 166 -12.49 16.58 -9.32
CA PHE A 166 -12.75 16.15 -10.70
C PHE A 166 -14.16 16.57 -11.11
N VAL A 167 -14.32 16.99 -12.36
CA VAL A 167 -15.62 17.32 -12.94
C VAL A 167 -15.71 16.71 -14.33
N ASN A 168 -16.77 15.97 -14.59
CA ASN A 168 -17.10 15.52 -15.94
C ASN A 168 -18.03 16.56 -16.60
N MET A 169 -17.49 17.34 -17.51
CA MET A 169 -18.24 18.34 -18.28
C MET A 169 -18.71 17.83 -19.66
N THR A 170 -18.54 16.55 -19.92
CA THR A 170 -18.93 15.94 -21.20
C THR A 170 -20.28 15.24 -21.11
N ASN A 171 -20.78 14.79 -22.26
CA ASN A 171 -22.04 14.06 -22.38
C ASN A 171 -21.86 12.52 -22.33
N SER A 172 -20.70 12.05 -21.94
CA SER A 172 -20.36 10.64 -21.79
C SER A 172 -19.75 10.38 -20.41
N THR A 173 -19.80 9.13 -19.93
CA THR A 173 -19.17 8.74 -18.67
C THR A 173 -17.66 8.78 -18.79
N ALA A 174 -17.00 9.44 -17.84
CA ALA A 174 -15.56 9.35 -17.69
C ALA A 174 -15.20 8.30 -16.61
N ARG A 175 -14.18 7.48 -16.89
CA ARG A 175 -13.69 6.45 -15.98
C ARG A 175 -12.22 6.67 -15.68
N LEU A 176 -11.87 6.63 -14.40
CA LEU A 176 -10.51 6.86 -13.93
C LEU A 176 -10.04 5.72 -13.03
N LEU A 177 -8.75 5.47 -13.06
CA LEU A 177 -8.03 4.75 -12.02
C LEU A 177 -7.31 5.78 -11.15
N LEU A 178 -7.57 5.74 -9.84
CA LEU A 178 -6.89 6.55 -8.84
C LEU A 178 -6.02 5.65 -7.98
N VAL A 179 -4.72 5.95 -7.90
CA VAL A 179 -3.78 5.26 -7.02
C VAL A 179 -3.25 6.28 -6.02
N TYR A 180 -3.58 6.08 -4.74
CA TYR A 180 -3.05 6.90 -3.65
C TYR A 180 -1.81 6.24 -3.08
N GLN A 181 -0.75 7.02 -2.95
CA GLN A 181 0.52 6.61 -2.37
C GLN A 181 0.85 7.48 -1.17
N TYR A 182 1.14 6.85 -0.05
CA TYR A 182 1.45 7.48 1.23
C TYR A 182 2.95 7.49 1.44
N LEU A 183 3.60 8.66 1.22
CA LEU A 183 5.06 8.78 1.19
C LEU A 183 5.73 8.82 2.57
N LYS A 184 4.96 8.93 3.66
CA LYS A 184 5.49 9.02 5.04
C LYS A 184 4.68 8.19 6.02
#